data_ef905062d0c5f64b2ff03743808c3274
#
_entry.id   ef905062d0c5f64b2ff03743808c3274
#
_cell.length_a   1.000
_cell.length_b   1.000
_cell.length_c   1.000
_cell.angle_alpha   90.00
_cell.angle_beta   90.00
_cell.angle_gamma   90.00
#
_symmetry.space_group_name_H-M   'P 1'
#
loop_
_entity.id
_entity.type
_entity.pdbx_description
1 polymer ?
#
loop_
_entity_poly.entity_id
_entity_poly.type
_entity_poly.pdbx_seq_one_letter_code
_entity_poly.pdbx_strand_id
1 'polypeptide(L)'
;MKVTYNEKDKLLKISITEEIDHHSSEKIRTRADFEIQKYIPKKLVMDFENVNFMDSAGIGMVLGRYKTVTMFGGTMNMINVKPNVKKVFETAGVTKIIPIIEKQGGIEVGKKL
;
A
#
# COMPACT_ATOMS: atom_id res chain seq x y z
N MET A 1 7.72 1.36 -10.38
CA MET A 1 6.54 1.83 -9.67
C MET A 1 5.62 2.56 -10.60
N LYS A 2 4.35 2.22 -10.57
CA LYS A 2 3.34 2.88 -11.37
C LYS A 2 2.43 3.68 -10.47
N VAL A 3 2.04 4.87 -10.90
CA VAL A 3 1.24 5.78 -10.09
C VAL A 3 0.06 6.26 -10.92
N THR A 4 -1.13 6.18 -10.36
CA THR A 4 -2.31 6.77 -10.98
C THR A 4 -3.05 7.59 -9.92
N TYR A 5 -3.69 8.65 -10.34
CA TYR A 5 -4.46 9.49 -9.44
C TYR A 5 -5.83 9.77 -10.06
N ASN A 6 -6.88 9.50 -9.30
CA ASN A 6 -8.24 9.80 -9.70
C ASN A 6 -8.69 11.04 -8.95
N GLU A 7 -8.81 12.15 -9.67
CA GLU A 7 -9.11 13.43 -9.03
C GLU A 7 -10.52 13.46 -8.46
N LYS A 8 -11.46 12.80 -9.12
CA LYS A 8 -12.83 12.78 -8.65
C LYS A 8 -12.95 12.14 -7.29
N ASP A 9 -12.28 11.00 -7.10
CA ASP A 9 -12.33 10.28 -5.84
C ASP A 9 -11.17 10.65 -4.92
N LYS A 10 -10.25 11.47 -5.38
CA LYS A 10 -9.04 11.85 -4.67
C LYS A 10 -8.28 10.61 -4.21
N LEU A 11 -8.17 9.65 -5.11
CA LEU A 11 -7.58 8.36 -4.83
C LEU A 11 -6.24 8.23 -5.57
N LEU A 12 -5.18 8.05 -4.81
CA LEU A 12 -3.85 7.82 -5.34
C LEU A 12 -3.56 6.33 -5.22
N LYS A 13 -3.24 5.70 -6.35
CA LYS A 13 -2.87 4.29 -6.38
C LYS A 13 -1.40 4.18 -6.76
N ILE A 14 -0.63 3.52 -5.91
CA ILE A 14 0.78 3.29 -6.15
C ILE A 14 1.00 1.79 -6.28
N SER A 15 1.39 1.35 -7.47
CA SER A 15 1.66 -0.07 -7.74
C SER A 15 3.15 -0.28 -7.68
N ILE A 16 3.60 -1.14 -6.78
CA ILE A 16 5.01 -1.44 -6.61
C ILE A 16 5.37 -2.52 -7.61
N THR A 17 6.40 -2.28 -8.41
CA THR A 17 6.77 -3.20 -9.49
C THR A 17 8.12 -3.86 -9.28
N GLU A 18 8.60 -3.87 -8.05
CA GLU A 18 9.86 -4.53 -7.73
C GLU A 18 9.76 -5.18 -6.36
N GLU A 19 10.68 -6.08 -6.08
CA GLU A 19 10.70 -6.72 -4.78
C GLU A 19 11.11 -5.70 -3.72
N ILE A 20 10.64 -5.91 -2.50
CA ILE A 20 10.86 -4.93 -1.43
C ILE A 20 11.90 -5.47 -0.47
N ASP A 21 13.05 -4.85 -0.46
CA ASP A 21 14.12 -5.18 0.48
C ASP A 21 14.67 -3.89 1.06
N HIS A 22 15.69 -4.03 1.89
CA HIS A 22 16.29 -2.86 2.54
C HIS A 22 16.76 -1.82 1.51
N HIS A 23 17.24 -2.29 0.36
CA HIS A 23 17.79 -1.39 -0.65
C HIS A 23 16.69 -0.68 -1.44
N SER A 24 15.69 -1.42 -1.92
CA SER A 24 14.64 -0.84 -2.75
C SER A 24 13.63 -0.03 -1.95
N SER A 25 13.47 -0.35 -0.66
CA SER A 25 12.43 0.31 0.15
C SER A 25 12.67 1.82 0.25
N GLU A 26 13.93 2.24 0.23
CA GLU A 26 14.23 3.66 0.32
C GLU A 26 13.80 4.41 -0.93
N LYS A 27 14.03 3.82 -2.10
CA LYS A 27 13.59 4.44 -3.36
C LYS A 27 12.08 4.50 -3.43
N ILE A 28 11.43 3.42 -3.01
CA ILE A 28 9.97 3.37 -3.00
C ILE A 28 9.42 4.44 -2.08
N ARG A 29 10.00 4.57 -0.90
CA ARG A 29 9.56 5.56 0.08
C ARG A 29 9.68 6.98 -0.47
N THR A 30 10.84 7.30 -1.04
CA THR A 30 11.08 8.66 -1.55
C THR A 30 10.10 9.00 -2.66
N ARG A 31 9.88 8.08 -3.58
CA ARG A 31 8.97 8.32 -4.68
C ARG A 31 7.53 8.40 -4.22
N ALA A 32 7.14 7.52 -3.31
CA ALA A 32 5.78 7.53 -2.79
C ALA A 32 5.48 8.82 -2.04
N ASP A 33 6.43 9.28 -1.23
CA ASP A 33 6.25 10.54 -0.50
C ASP A 33 6.07 11.72 -1.45
N PHE A 34 6.85 11.73 -2.55
CA PHE A 34 6.71 12.78 -3.54
C PHE A 34 5.28 12.82 -4.10
N GLU A 35 4.75 11.64 -4.45
CA GLU A 35 3.41 11.57 -5.03
C GLU A 35 2.32 11.92 -4.00
N ILE A 36 2.49 11.49 -2.76
CA ILE A 36 1.54 11.80 -1.72
C ILE A 36 1.50 13.31 -1.47
N GLN A 37 2.66 13.96 -1.44
CA GLN A 37 2.72 15.39 -1.23
C GLN A 37 2.19 16.16 -2.44
N LYS A 38 2.37 15.61 -3.63
CA LYS A 38 1.88 16.25 -4.84
C LYS A 38 0.36 16.27 -4.90
N TYR A 39 -0.27 15.14 -4.57
CA TYR A 39 -1.71 15.01 -4.75
C TYR A 39 -2.51 15.21 -3.47
N ILE A 40 -1.92 15.01 -2.31
CA ILE A 40 -2.58 15.08 -1.00
C ILE A 40 -3.90 14.31 -1.07
N PRO A 41 -3.81 12.99 -1.31
CA PRO A 41 -5.00 12.18 -1.56
C PRO A 41 -5.84 11.98 -0.32
N LYS A 42 -7.13 11.73 -0.54
CA LYS A 42 -8.01 11.30 0.54
C LYS A 42 -7.85 9.80 0.78
N LYS A 43 -7.48 9.07 -0.26
CA LYS A 43 -7.26 7.64 -0.17
C LYS A 43 -5.98 7.26 -0.88
N LEU A 44 -5.14 6.50 -0.19
CA LEU A 44 -3.94 5.92 -0.78
C LEU A 44 -4.12 4.42 -0.84
N VAL A 45 -3.99 3.85 -2.03
CA VAL A 45 -4.03 2.40 -2.22
C VAL A 45 -2.67 1.97 -2.71
N MET A 46 -2.03 1.06 -1.97
CA MET A 46 -0.76 0.49 -2.43
C MET A 46 -1.01 -0.92 -2.94
N ASP A 47 -0.63 -1.15 -4.18
CA ASP A 47 -0.88 -2.40 -4.90
C ASP A 47 0.39 -3.23 -4.92
N PHE A 48 0.30 -4.45 -4.38
CA PHE A 48 1.42 -5.35 -4.22
C PHE A 48 1.37 -6.52 -5.22
N GLU A 49 0.57 -6.40 -6.27
CA GLU A 49 0.38 -7.52 -7.19
C GLU A 49 1.69 -8.05 -7.75
N ASN A 50 2.63 -7.18 -8.02
CA ASN A 50 3.91 -7.56 -8.61
C ASN A 50 5.02 -7.73 -7.59
N VAL A 51 4.68 -7.79 -6.31
CA VAL A 51 5.66 -8.00 -5.25
C VAL A 51 5.60 -9.45 -4.80
N ASN A 52 6.63 -10.21 -5.15
CA ASN A 52 6.71 -11.63 -4.79
C ASN A 52 7.49 -11.85 -3.50
N PHE A 53 8.30 -10.89 -3.13
CA PHE A 53 9.15 -11.01 -1.94
C PHE A 53 9.23 -9.66 -1.23
N MET A 54 9.20 -9.72 0.09
CA MET A 54 9.35 -8.53 0.91
C MET A 54 10.01 -8.93 2.23
N ASP A 55 11.09 -8.23 2.58
CA ASP A 55 11.68 -8.42 3.90
C ASP A 55 11.10 -7.37 4.87
N SER A 56 11.62 -7.34 6.08
CA SER A 56 11.07 -6.48 7.13
C SER A 56 11.20 -4.99 6.83
N ALA A 57 12.01 -4.59 5.86
CA ALA A 57 12.11 -3.18 5.48
C ALA A 57 10.78 -2.67 4.93
N GLY A 58 9.96 -3.55 4.38
CA GLY A 58 8.65 -3.17 3.88
C GLY A 58 7.70 -2.71 4.97
N ILE A 59 7.91 -3.18 6.19
CA ILE A 59 7.07 -2.79 7.31
C ILE A 59 7.20 -1.29 7.56
N GLY A 60 8.43 -0.81 7.70
CA GLY A 60 8.65 0.62 7.91
C GLY A 60 8.23 1.44 6.72
N MET A 61 8.38 0.89 5.51
CA MET A 61 8.00 1.60 4.31
C MET A 61 6.50 1.88 4.30
N VAL A 62 5.66 0.88 4.58
CA VAL A 62 4.22 1.11 4.56
C VAL A 62 3.75 1.94 5.76
N LEU A 63 4.33 1.73 6.94
CA LEU A 63 3.93 2.50 8.11
C LEU A 63 4.26 3.98 7.95
N GLY A 64 5.41 4.29 7.32
CA GLY A 64 5.76 5.67 7.06
C GLY A 64 4.80 6.35 6.09
N ARG A 65 4.35 5.61 5.08
CA ARG A 65 3.38 6.17 4.12
C ARG A 65 2.02 6.36 4.79
N TYR A 66 1.65 5.44 5.67
CA TYR A 66 0.44 5.58 6.44
C TYR A 66 0.48 6.85 7.30
N LYS A 67 1.60 7.08 7.97
CA LYS A 67 1.76 8.27 8.79
C LYS A 67 1.61 9.53 7.93
N THR A 68 2.27 9.55 6.78
CA THR A 68 2.23 10.73 5.92
C THR A 68 0.81 11.01 5.43
N VAL A 69 0.12 9.99 4.91
CA VAL A 69 -1.20 10.23 4.33
C VAL A 69 -2.22 10.59 5.40
N THR A 70 -2.12 10.01 6.59
CA THR A 70 -3.07 10.32 7.65
C THR A 70 -2.82 11.71 8.25
N MET A 71 -1.58 12.19 8.22
CA MET A 71 -1.30 13.55 8.64
C MET A 71 -2.04 14.57 7.80
N PHE A 72 -2.31 14.25 6.55
CA PHE A 72 -3.06 15.13 5.67
C PHE A 72 -4.54 14.77 5.62
N GLY A 73 -5.00 13.95 6.55
CA GLY A 73 -6.43 13.62 6.64
C GLY A 73 -6.90 12.50 5.74
N GLY A 74 -5.97 11.77 5.12
CA GLY A 74 -6.34 10.68 4.25
C GLY A 74 -6.36 9.33 4.95
N THR A 75 -6.71 8.31 4.19
CA THR A 75 -6.69 6.91 4.64
C THR A 75 -5.83 6.09 3.70
N MET A 76 -5.46 4.88 4.14
CA MET A 76 -4.61 4.01 3.34
C MET A 76 -5.06 2.57 3.46
N ASN A 77 -5.01 1.85 2.35
CA ASN A 77 -5.14 0.40 2.39
C ASN A 77 -4.19 -0.23 1.37
N MET A 78 -4.10 -1.54 1.42
CA MET A 78 -3.23 -2.32 0.55
C MET A 78 -4.07 -3.36 -0.18
N ILE A 79 -3.72 -3.64 -1.43
CA ILE A 79 -4.43 -4.62 -2.25
C ILE A 79 -3.46 -5.57 -2.91
N ASN A 80 -3.98 -6.74 -3.29
CA ASN A 80 -3.25 -7.77 -4.04
C ASN A 80 -1.99 -8.23 -3.33
N VAL A 81 -2.08 -8.36 -2.02
CA VAL A 81 -0.94 -8.77 -1.19
C VAL A 81 -0.86 -10.29 -1.19
N LYS A 82 0.26 -10.83 -1.67
CA LYS A 82 0.46 -12.28 -1.72
C LYS A 82 0.63 -12.86 -0.33
N PRO A 83 0.31 -14.14 -0.14
CA PRO A 83 0.32 -14.73 1.21
C PRO A 83 1.62 -14.58 1.97
N ASN A 84 2.77 -14.74 1.29
CA ASN A 84 4.05 -14.60 1.97
C ASN A 84 4.34 -13.17 2.39
N VAL A 85 3.91 -12.20 1.59
CA VAL A 85 4.06 -10.78 1.93
C VAL A 85 3.07 -10.41 3.03
N LYS A 86 1.86 -10.91 2.94
CA LYS A 86 0.85 -10.67 3.96
C LYS A 86 1.30 -11.17 5.32
N LYS A 87 1.99 -12.32 5.34
CA LYS A 87 2.48 -12.87 6.59
C LYS A 87 3.48 -11.94 7.28
N VAL A 88 4.33 -11.27 6.51
CA VAL A 88 5.27 -10.32 7.07
C VAL A 88 4.51 -9.17 7.74
N PHE A 89 3.49 -8.65 7.06
CA PHE A 89 2.68 -7.57 7.62
C PHE A 89 1.93 -8.03 8.87
N GLU A 90 1.33 -9.21 8.82
CA GLU A 90 0.56 -9.72 9.95
C GLU A 90 1.42 -9.95 11.18
N THR A 91 2.58 -10.54 10.98
CA THR A 91 3.50 -10.83 12.08
C THR A 91 3.91 -9.54 12.79
N ALA A 92 4.04 -8.47 12.05
CA ALA A 92 4.43 -7.17 12.62
C ALA A 92 3.24 -6.35 13.12
N GLY A 93 2.02 -6.86 12.99
CA GLY A 93 0.85 -6.14 13.46
C GLY A 93 0.38 -5.03 12.53
N VAL A 94 0.94 -4.95 11.33
CA VAL A 94 0.59 -3.88 10.39
C VAL A 94 -0.87 -3.94 9.98
N THR A 95 -1.41 -5.15 9.83
CA THR A 95 -2.79 -5.31 9.37
C THR A 95 -3.82 -4.81 10.37
N LYS A 96 -3.40 -4.55 11.60
CA LYS A 96 -4.29 -3.94 12.59
C LYS A 96 -4.42 -2.44 12.39
N ILE A 97 -3.52 -1.86 11.59
CA ILE A 97 -3.48 -0.42 11.36
C ILE A 97 -3.85 -0.11 9.91
N ILE A 98 -3.28 -0.85 8.95
CA ILE A 98 -3.50 -0.64 7.53
C ILE A 98 -4.23 -1.87 6.99
N PRO A 99 -5.49 -1.73 6.57
CA PRO A 99 -6.24 -2.90 6.09
C PRO A 99 -5.68 -3.42 4.77
N ILE A 100 -5.78 -4.73 4.61
CA ILE A 100 -5.56 -5.37 3.32
C ILE A 100 -6.93 -5.68 2.76
N ILE A 101 -7.24 -5.11 1.61
CA ILE A 101 -8.52 -5.36 0.96
C ILE A 101 -8.34 -6.50 -0.03
N GLU A 102 -9.15 -7.51 0.10
CA GLU A 102 -9.04 -8.70 -0.73
C GLU A 102 -10.28 -8.90 -1.57
N LYS A 103 -10.08 -9.43 -2.78
CA LYS A 103 -11.16 -9.82 -3.65
C LYS A 103 -11.17 -11.33 -3.76
N GLN A 104 -12.34 -11.91 -3.94
CA GLN A 104 -12.47 -13.34 -4.12
C GLN A 104 -13.17 -13.59 -5.44
N GLY A 105 -12.41 -14.17 -6.37
CA GLY A 105 -12.96 -14.51 -7.67
C GLY A 105 -13.49 -13.32 -8.41
N GLY A 106 -12.92 -12.15 -8.20
CA GLY A 106 -13.39 -10.93 -8.84
C GLY A 106 -14.63 -10.36 -8.22
N ILE A 107 -15.14 -10.98 -7.19
CA ILE A 107 -16.34 -10.53 -6.49
C ILE A 107 -15.95 -10.01 -5.13
N GLU A 108 -16.56 -8.90 -4.75
CA GLU A 108 -16.30 -8.34 -3.45
C GLU A 108 -16.78 -9.28 -2.38
N VAL A 109 -15.94 -9.56 -1.41
CA VAL A 109 -16.28 -10.48 -0.35
C VAL A 109 -17.52 -10.07 0.40
N GLY A 110 -17.63 -8.80 0.65
CA GLY A 110 -18.74 -8.30 1.42
C GLY A 110 -20.10 -8.52 0.82
N LYS A 111 -20.07 -8.97 -0.42
CA LYS A 111 -21.31 -9.24 -1.01
C LYS A 111 -21.81 -10.58 -0.78
N LYS A 112 -21.29 -11.32 -0.23
CA LYS A 112 -21.65 -12.60 -0.14
C LYS A 112 -22.41 -12.95 0.82
N LEU A 113 -22.51 -12.71 0.71
CA LEU A 113 -22.83 -13.02 1.54
C LEU A 113 -23.39 -13.15 1.87
#